data_d96ab7ac91331b10e77243c163081aea
#
_entry.id   d96ab7ac91331b10e77243c163081aea
#
_cell.length_a   1.000
_cell.length_b   1.000
_cell.length_c   1.000
_cell.angle_alpha   90.00
_cell.angle_beta   90.00
_cell.angle_gamma   90.00
#
_symmetry.space_group_name_H-M   'P 1'
#
loop_
_entity.id
_entity.type
_entity.pdbx_description
1 polymer ?
#
loop_
_entity_poly.entity_id
_entity_poly.type
_entity_poly.pdbx_seq_one_letter_code
_entity_poly.pdbx_strand_id
1 'polypeptide(L)'
;MGLKILHSADWHMDFPFAAYDPVQREYLKQERKKIPGKIAALCRRENCDMVLLSGDIFDNVTCRDSAEIVRDALRECGVPVFIAPGNHDYLTSGSPWLEMAWPENVYIFTVGMQSVPMPQLDCRVFGAGYRSMDCKPLMENFRAEGSERYKIAVLHGDPMRLRSPYCPVTTAQVRDSGLDYVALGHIHKCGSFRAKNSLCAWPGTPMGHGFDEPREKGVYIVELGERCSSRFVALDTPRFYDLEVNTDHQDLEQLLPAVDRGDFYRITLTGSTGARLEVLKAKFSGLRHLEFVDNRELKPDPWERVGDDTLEGAYFRLLQSKLSGVNDAQSEVIQLAADLSRAILDGKEVAL
;
A
#
# COMPACT_ATOMS: atom_id res chain seq x y z
N MET A 1 21.89 -9.11 -25.12
CA MET A 1 21.53 -8.67 -23.75
C MET A 1 20.03 -8.62 -23.65
N GLY A 2 19.44 -8.85 -22.49
CA GLY A 2 18.01 -8.68 -22.25
C GLY A 2 17.66 -7.22 -22.04
N LEU A 3 16.38 -6.85 -22.20
CA LEU A 3 15.86 -5.51 -21.96
C LEU A 3 15.36 -5.43 -20.50
N LYS A 4 15.79 -4.42 -19.74
CA LYS A 4 15.40 -4.21 -18.36
C LYS A 4 14.45 -3.01 -18.25
N ILE A 5 13.29 -3.22 -17.62
CA ILE A 5 12.18 -2.27 -17.58
C ILE A 5 11.80 -2.00 -16.13
N LEU A 6 11.57 -0.75 -15.77
CA LEU A 6 10.86 -0.37 -14.57
C LEU A 6 9.37 -0.20 -14.93
N HIS A 7 8.49 -0.93 -14.25
CA HIS A 7 7.04 -0.81 -14.42
C HIS A 7 6.38 -0.34 -13.12
N SER A 8 5.67 0.79 -13.20
CA SER A 8 4.90 1.40 -12.12
C SER A 8 3.53 1.85 -12.61
N ALA A 9 2.59 2.05 -11.69
CA ALA A 9 1.21 2.49 -11.96
C ALA A 9 0.58 3.09 -10.69
N ASP A 10 -0.60 3.67 -10.82
CA ASP A 10 -1.51 4.01 -9.72
C ASP A 10 -0.84 4.91 -8.65
N TRP A 11 -0.17 5.98 -9.09
CA TRP A 11 0.51 6.92 -8.17
C TRP A 11 -0.48 7.81 -7.44
N HIS A 12 -1.59 8.19 -8.11
CA HIS A 12 -2.63 9.07 -7.59
C HIS A 12 -2.04 10.33 -6.95
N MET A 13 -1.19 11.04 -7.68
CA MET A 13 -0.69 12.35 -7.24
C MET A 13 -1.88 13.25 -6.94
N ASP A 14 -1.80 13.97 -5.83
CA ASP A 14 -2.88 14.83 -5.31
C ASP A 14 -4.07 14.07 -4.68
N PHE A 15 -3.95 12.77 -4.40
CA PHE A 15 -4.95 12.06 -3.59
C PHE A 15 -5.23 12.81 -2.27
N PRO A 16 -6.50 13.05 -1.90
CA PRO A 16 -6.84 14.02 -0.86
C PRO A 16 -6.51 13.57 0.57
N PHE A 17 -6.43 12.25 0.86
CA PHE A 17 -6.26 11.67 2.21
C PHE A 17 -7.27 12.22 3.23
N ALA A 18 -8.55 12.39 2.82
CA ALA A 18 -9.57 13.08 3.60
C ALA A 18 -9.92 12.40 4.94
N ALA A 19 -9.66 11.09 5.06
CA ALA A 19 -9.92 10.31 6.28
C ALA A 19 -8.92 10.58 7.42
N TYR A 20 -7.81 11.29 7.15
CA TYR A 20 -6.75 11.55 8.11
C TYR A 20 -6.84 12.96 8.70
N ASP A 21 -6.31 13.14 9.92
CA ASP A 21 -6.20 14.47 10.51
C ASP A 21 -5.29 15.40 9.68
N PRO A 22 -5.32 16.72 9.90
CA PRO A 22 -4.57 17.67 9.07
C PRO A 22 -3.05 17.42 9.05
N VAL A 23 -2.45 16.97 10.15
CA VAL A 23 -1.00 16.72 10.27
C VAL A 23 -0.62 15.46 9.51
N GLN A 24 -1.35 14.38 9.72
CA GLN A 24 -1.17 13.11 9.03
C GLN A 24 -1.41 13.25 7.52
N ARG A 25 -2.45 13.99 7.14
CA ARG A 25 -2.78 14.28 5.74
C ARG A 25 -1.65 14.99 5.02
N GLU A 26 -1.11 16.05 5.64
CA GLU A 26 0.01 16.80 5.05
C GLU A 26 1.25 15.92 4.93
N TYR A 27 1.56 15.12 5.94
CA TYR A 27 2.65 14.15 5.90
C TYR A 27 2.49 13.17 4.72
N LEU A 28 1.32 12.53 4.56
CA LEU A 28 1.06 11.59 3.48
C LEU A 28 1.16 12.25 2.10
N LYS A 29 0.65 13.49 1.95
CA LYS A 29 0.79 14.26 0.71
C LYS A 29 2.25 14.55 0.37
N GLN A 30 3.07 14.93 1.34
CA GLN A 30 4.49 15.17 1.14
C GLN A 30 5.26 13.89 0.77
N GLU A 31 4.95 12.76 1.41
CA GLU A 31 5.54 11.48 1.06
C GLU A 31 5.16 11.04 -0.37
N ARG A 32 3.90 11.26 -0.78
CA ARG A 32 3.44 10.97 -2.14
C ARG A 32 4.17 11.80 -3.18
N LYS A 33 4.43 13.07 -2.92
CA LYS A 33 5.21 13.94 -3.82
C LYS A 33 6.65 13.46 -4.04
N LYS A 34 7.18 12.61 -3.17
CA LYS A 34 8.52 12.01 -3.33
C LYS A 34 8.55 10.80 -4.27
N ILE A 35 7.39 10.21 -4.60
CA ILE A 35 7.30 8.98 -5.42
C ILE A 35 7.98 9.16 -6.77
N PRO A 36 7.72 10.22 -7.58
CA PRO A 36 8.37 10.38 -8.87
C PRO A 36 9.89 10.37 -8.79
N GLY A 37 10.46 11.08 -7.82
CA GLY A 37 11.91 11.10 -7.60
C GLY A 37 12.48 9.74 -7.16
N LYS A 38 11.75 8.99 -6.31
CA LYS A 38 12.14 7.63 -5.91
C LYS A 38 12.13 6.67 -7.10
N ILE A 39 11.16 6.79 -8.01
CA ILE A 39 11.07 6.01 -9.26
C ILE A 39 12.25 6.33 -10.17
N ALA A 40 12.56 7.61 -10.41
CA ALA A 40 13.68 8.01 -11.23
C ALA A 40 15.03 7.53 -10.66
N ALA A 41 15.22 7.65 -9.34
CA ALA A 41 16.42 7.15 -8.67
C ALA A 41 16.54 5.62 -8.77
N LEU A 42 15.44 4.89 -8.63
CA LEU A 42 15.41 3.43 -8.78
C LEU A 42 15.72 3.01 -10.22
N CYS A 43 15.14 3.68 -11.21
CA CYS A 43 15.40 3.43 -12.63
C CYS A 43 16.90 3.52 -12.95
N ARG A 44 17.56 4.58 -12.48
CA ARG A 44 19.02 4.77 -12.65
C ARG A 44 19.82 3.72 -11.89
N ARG A 45 19.47 3.43 -10.63
CA ARG A 45 20.18 2.45 -9.80
C ARG A 45 20.12 1.03 -10.39
N GLU A 46 18.97 0.66 -10.94
CA GLU A 46 18.77 -0.66 -11.57
C GLU A 46 19.32 -0.71 -13.01
N ASN A 47 19.76 0.41 -13.59
CA ASN A 47 20.16 0.53 -14.99
C ASN A 47 19.06 0.04 -15.92
N CYS A 48 17.84 0.57 -15.76
CA CYS A 48 16.72 0.23 -16.62
C CYS A 48 16.89 0.87 -18.00
N ASP A 49 16.45 0.17 -19.05
CA ASP A 49 16.49 0.64 -20.43
C ASP A 49 15.25 1.49 -20.80
N MET A 50 14.15 1.31 -20.03
CA MET A 50 12.92 2.09 -20.16
C MET A 50 12.07 2.05 -18.90
N VAL A 51 11.08 2.95 -18.85
CA VAL A 51 10.05 3.01 -17.82
C VAL A 51 8.67 2.87 -18.45
N LEU A 52 7.80 2.04 -17.87
CA LEU A 52 6.39 1.91 -18.22
C LEU A 52 5.52 2.43 -17.08
N LEU A 53 4.62 3.37 -17.37
CA LEU A 53 3.65 3.93 -16.44
C LEU A 53 2.24 3.59 -16.92
N SER A 54 1.60 2.67 -16.22
CA SER A 54 0.32 2.06 -16.64
C SER A 54 -0.89 2.78 -16.05
N GLY A 55 -0.89 4.12 -16.09
CA GLY A 55 -2.03 4.97 -15.76
C GLY A 55 -2.22 5.31 -14.29
N ASP A 56 -3.20 6.15 -14.04
CA ASP A 56 -3.56 6.71 -12.73
C ASP A 56 -2.35 7.34 -12.01
N ILE A 57 -1.55 8.08 -12.78
CA ILE A 57 -0.41 8.84 -12.24
C ILE A 57 -0.92 10.06 -11.47
N PHE A 58 -1.97 10.69 -11.96
CA PHE A 58 -2.66 11.77 -11.28
C PHE A 58 -4.03 11.31 -10.76
N ASP A 59 -4.52 11.95 -9.71
CA ASP A 59 -5.90 11.82 -9.29
C ASP A 59 -6.78 12.88 -9.99
N ASN A 60 -8.10 12.72 -9.97
CA ASN A 60 -9.10 13.48 -10.76
C ASN A 60 -8.85 14.99 -10.90
N VAL A 61 -8.31 15.63 -9.87
CA VAL A 61 -7.92 17.04 -9.88
C VAL A 61 -6.43 17.15 -9.69
N THR A 62 -5.72 17.47 -10.77
CA THR A 62 -4.26 17.57 -10.74
C THR A 62 -3.81 18.98 -10.42
N CYS A 63 -2.96 19.13 -9.41
CA CYS A 63 -2.26 20.36 -9.12
C CYS A 63 -1.09 20.52 -10.14
N ARG A 64 -0.91 21.75 -10.66
CA ARG A 64 0.17 22.05 -11.58
C ARG A 64 1.55 21.72 -11.01
N ASP A 65 1.77 22.01 -9.72
CA ASP A 65 3.05 21.72 -9.06
C ASP A 65 3.34 20.20 -9.04
N SER A 66 2.31 19.37 -8.81
CA SER A 66 2.45 17.91 -8.86
C SER A 66 2.80 17.41 -10.26
N ALA A 67 2.19 18.00 -11.28
CA ALA A 67 2.49 17.66 -12.67
C ALA A 67 3.91 18.08 -13.05
N GLU A 68 4.41 19.22 -12.56
CA GLU A 68 5.80 19.65 -12.75
C GLU A 68 6.81 18.73 -12.04
N ILE A 69 6.51 18.29 -10.83
CA ILE A 69 7.31 17.29 -10.08
C ILE A 69 7.43 15.98 -10.88
N VAL A 70 6.31 15.48 -11.42
CA VAL A 70 6.28 14.28 -12.26
C VAL A 70 7.12 14.49 -13.50
N ARG A 71 6.87 15.58 -14.25
CA ARG A 71 7.62 15.92 -15.49
C ARG A 71 9.13 15.91 -15.26
N ASP A 72 9.59 16.58 -14.21
CA ASP A 72 11.01 16.74 -13.94
C ASP A 72 11.65 15.40 -13.52
N ALA A 73 10.97 14.60 -12.73
CA ALA A 73 11.44 13.26 -12.38
C ALA A 73 11.50 12.32 -13.60
N LEU A 74 10.53 12.39 -14.52
CA LEU A 74 10.55 11.57 -15.74
C LEU A 74 11.70 12.00 -16.68
N ARG A 75 12.05 13.29 -16.73
CA ARG A 75 13.27 13.75 -17.40
C ARG A 75 14.52 13.13 -16.80
N GLU A 76 14.59 13.07 -15.47
CA GLU A 76 15.72 12.50 -14.73
C GLU A 76 15.89 10.99 -14.90
N CYS A 77 14.87 10.26 -15.36
CA CYS A 77 15.03 8.84 -15.70
C CYS A 77 16.11 8.63 -16.76
N GLY A 78 16.26 9.58 -17.70
CA GLY A 78 17.28 9.55 -18.76
C GLY A 78 17.08 8.44 -19.81
N VAL A 79 15.98 7.70 -19.74
CA VAL A 79 15.57 6.61 -20.63
C VAL A 79 14.16 6.87 -21.17
N PRO A 80 13.72 6.20 -22.24
CA PRO A 80 12.34 6.30 -22.73
C PRO A 80 11.32 5.94 -21.64
N VAL A 81 10.29 6.77 -21.50
CA VAL A 81 9.18 6.59 -20.59
C VAL A 81 7.88 6.50 -21.39
N PHE A 82 7.14 5.41 -21.24
CA PHE A 82 5.86 5.19 -21.92
C PHE A 82 4.72 5.26 -20.93
N ILE A 83 3.72 6.10 -21.22
CA ILE A 83 2.60 6.38 -20.34
C ILE A 83 1.29 6.05 -21.04
N ALA A 84 0.45 5.23 -20.42
CA ALA A 84 -0.93 4.99 -20.81
C ALA A 84 -1.86 5.61 -19.77
N PRO A 85 -2.40 6.83 -19.94
CA PRO A 85 -3.32 7.45 -18.99
C PRO A 85 -4.49 6.53 -18.60
N GLY A 86 -4.85 6.51 -17.31
CA GLY A 86 -5.89 5.65 -16.75
C GLY A 86 -7.24 6.34 -16.60
N ASN A 87 -8.08 5.81 -15.71
CA ASN A 87 -9.42 6.34 -15.49
C ASN A 87 -9.48 7.54 -14.52
N HIS A 88 -8.47 7.77 -13.70
CA HIS A 88 -8.39 8.96 -12.87
C HIS A 88 -7.71 10.12 -13.58
N ASP A 89 -6.86 9.86 -14.56
CA ASP A 89 -6.08 10.88 -15.28
C ASP A 89 -6.30 10.85 -16.80
N TYR A 90 -7.52 10.48 -17.24
CA TYR A 90 -7.85 10.32 -18.64
C TYR A 90 -7.66 11.61 -19.47
N LEU A 91 -7.51 11.43 -20.79
CA LEU A 91 -7.24 12.48 -21.75
C LEU A 91 -8.48 13.34 -21.99
N THR A 92 -8.50 14.51 -21.38
CA THR A 92 -9.55 15.54 -21.55
C THR A 92 -8.93 16.92 -21.63
N SER A 93 -9.69 17.91 -22.06
CA SER A 93 -9.29 19.31 -21.99
C SER A 93 -8.96 19.67 -20.54
N GLY A 94 -7.80 20.28 -20.28
CA GLY A 94 -7.28 20.53 -18.94
C GLY A 94 -6.42 19.41 -18.36
N SER A 95 -6.34 18.24 -19.02
CA SER A 95 -5.45 17.16 -18.58
C SER A 95 -3.99 17.58 -18.73
N PRO A 96 -3.13 17.40 -17.70
CA PRO A 96 -1.71 17.71 -17.82
C PRO A 96 -1.02 16.94 -18.94
N TRP A 97 -1.57 15.78 -19.33
CA TRP A 97 -1.06 14.99 -20.45
C TRP A 97 -1.13 15.72 -21.79
N LEU A 98 -2.13 16.60 -21.97
CA LEU A 98 -2.36 17.34 -23.22
C LEU A 98 -1.86 18.80 -23.17
N GLU A 99 -1.82 19.41 -21.97
CA GLU A 99 -1.53 20.85 -21.85
C GLU A 99 -0.09 21.16 -21.46
N MET A 100 0.65 20.20 -20.90
CA MET A 100 2.03 20.42 -20.52
C MET A 100 3.02 20.00 -21.63
N ALA A 101 4.13 20.73 -21.73
CA ALA A 101 5.28 20.27 -22.51
C ALA A 101 6.05 19.21 -21.74
N TRP A 102 5.93 17.96 -22.18
CA TRP A 102 6.65 16.82 -21.64
C TRP A 102 8.06 16.72 -22.25
N PRO A 103 9.04 16.12 -21.52
CA PRO A 103 10.39 15.87 -22.04
C PRO A 103 10.37 14.96 -23.26
N GLU A 104 11.39 15.09 -24.15
CA GLU A 104 11.49 14.32 -25.40
C GLU A 104 11.55 12.79 -25.18
N ASN A 105 11.99 12.35 -24.01
CA ASN A 105 12.02 10.92 -23.64
C ASN A 105 10.66 10.38 -23.16
N VAL A 106 9.61 11.21 -23.08
CA VAL A 106 8.28 10.82 -22.57
C VAL A 106 7.31 10.64 -23.73
N TYR A 107 6.76 9.45 -23.86
CA TYR A 107 5.77 9.05 -24.87
C TYR A 107 4.42 8.81 -24.17
N ILE A 108 3.42 9.64 -24.46
CA ILE A 108 2.08 9.52 -23.90
C ILE A 108 1.17 8.94 -24.98
N PHE A 109 0.64 7.74 -24.71
CA PHE A 109 -0.33 7.12 -25.59
C PHE A 109 -1.67 7.85 -25.52
N THR A 110 -2.24 8.09 -26.67
CA THR A 110 -3.57 8.68 -26.79
C THR A 110 -4.62 7.57 -27.02
N VAL A 111 -5.74 7.94 -27.58
CA VAL A 111 -6.88 7.03 -27.74
C VAL A 111 -6.66 5.99 -28.83
N GLY A 112 -7.09 4.75 -28.52
CA GLY A 112 -6.88 3.59 -29.38
C GLY A 112 -5.45 3.05 -29.32
N MET A 113 -5.29 1.78 -29.68
CA MET A 113 -3.99 1.13 -29.64
C MET A 113 -3.05 1.78 -30.65
N GLN A 114 -1.97 2.32 -30.12
CA GLN A 114 -0.86 2.92 -30.88
C GLN A 114 0.41 2.11 -30.65
N SER A 115 1.45 2.32 -31.47
CA SER A 115 2.74 1.68 -31.23
C SER A 115 3.90 2.63 -31.53
N VAL A 116 4.97 2.49 -30.75
CA VAL A 116 6.23 3.21 -30.91
C VAL A 116 7.34 2.20 -31.11
N PRO A 117 7.98 2.14 -32.28
CA PRO A 117 9.16 1.31 -32.48
C PRO A 117 10.38 1.95 -31.80
N MET A 118 11.18 1.13 -31.12
CA MET A 118 12.43 1.50 -30.46
C MET A 118 13.58 0.65 -31.04
N PRO A 119 14.07 0.97 -32.25
CA PRO A 119 15.06 0.15 -32.94
C PRO A 119 16.35 -0.07 -32.15
N GLN A 120 16.77 0.94 -31.37
CA GLN A 120 17.97 0.87 -30.51
C GLN A 120 17.85 -0.14 -29.37
N LEU A 121 16.63 -0.55 -29.00
CA LEU A 121 16.32 -1.53 -27.97
C LEU A 121 15.75 -2.84 -28.56
N ASP A 122 15.65 -2.93 -29.87
CA ASP A 122 15.02 -4.04 -30.60
C ASP A 122 13.66 -4.40 -30.03
N CYS A 123 12.85 -3.37 -29.74
CA CYS A 123 11.52 -3.54 -29.18
C CYS A 123 10.49 -2.59 -29.80
N ARG A 124 9.22 -2.96 -29.68
CA ARG A 124 8.05 -2.14 -30.00
C ARG A 124 7.15 -2.06 -28.81
N VAL A 125 6.78 -0.82 -28.44
CA VAL A 125 5.89 -0.57 -27.31
C VAL A 125 4.52 -0.17 -27.84
N PHE A 126 3.49 -0.91 -27.44
CA PHE A 126 2.08 -0.66 -27.75
C PHE A 126 1.40 -0.02 -26.53
N GLY A 127 0.42 0.85 -26.76
CA GLY A 127 -0.32 1.44 -25.66
C GLY A 127 -1.54 2.21 -26.11
N ALA A 128 -2.40 2.53 -25.15
CA ALA A 128 -3.56 3.40 -25.35
C ALA A 128 -3.93 4.07 -24.03
N GLY A 129 -4.32 5.35 -24.10
CA GLY A 129 -4.83 6.12 -22.97
C GLY A 129 -6.35 6.16 -22.95
N TYR A 130 -6.92 6.35 -21.75
CA TYR A 130 -8.35 6.56 -21.55
C TYR A 130 -8.80 7.95 -21.99
N ARG A 131 -10.06 8.08 -22.42
CA ARG A 131 -10.74 9.35 -22.74
C ARG A 131 -11.84 9.72 -21.75
N SER A 132 -12.22 8.78 -20.91
CA SER A 132 -13.29 8.91 -19.91
C SER A 132 -13.01 7.94 -18.78
N MET A 133 -13.82 7.99 -17.73
CA MET A 133 -13.75 7.03 -16.61
C MET A 133 -13.84 5.58 -17.08
N ASP A 134 -14.50 5.31 -18.21
CA ASP A 134 -14.68 3.97 -18.75
C ASP A 134 -13.83 3.74 -20.00
N CYS A 135 -13.37 2.51 -20.19
CA CYS A 135 -12.65 2.09 -21.38
C CYS A 135 -13.09 0.69 -21.82
N LYS A 136 -13.41 0.56 -23.11
CA LYS A 136 -13.74 -0.76 -23.71
C LYS A 136 -12.50 -1.66 -23.75
N PRO A 137 -12.67 -2.99 -23.89
CA PRO A 137 -11.57 -3.94 -24.03
C PRO A 137 -10.64 -3.56 -25.20
N LEU A 138 -9.43 -3.11 -24.93
CA LEU A 138 -8.43 -2.73 -25.95
C LEU A 138 -7.68 -3.92 -26.53
N MET A 139 -7.64 -5.04 -25.79
CA MET A 139 -6.98 -6.27 -26.22
C MET A 139 -7.87 -7.21 -27.02
N GLU A 140 -9.12 -6.82 -27.30
CA GLU A 140 -10.03 -7.64 -28.10
C GLU A 140 -9.53 -7.71 -29.55
N ASN A 141 -9.26 -8.93 -30.03
CA ASN A 141 -8.68 -9.21 -31.36
C ASN A 141 -7.34 -8.53 -31.64
N PHE A 142 -6.68 -7.97 -30.62
CA PHE A 142 -5.38 -7.34 -30.80
C PHE A 142 -4.30 -8.38 -31.13
N ARG A 143 -3.42 -8.01 -32.08
CA ARG A 143 -2.22 -8.75 -32.45
C ARG A 143 -1.06 -7.75 -32.60
N ALA A 144 0.03 -8.04 -31.91
CA ALA A 144 1.22 -7.22 -31.97
C ALA A 144 1.93 -7.41 -33.32
N GLU A 145 2.04 -6.34 -34.07
CA GLU A 145 2.73 -6.27 -35.36
C GLU A 145 4.18 -5.80 -35.18
N GLY A 146 5.00 -5.96 -36.22
CA GLY A 146 6.40 -5.51 -36.25
C GLY A 146 7.36 -6.68 -36.23
N SER A 147 8.62 -6.40 -36.63
CA SER A 147 9.71 -7.36 -36.72
C SER A 147 10.65 -7.33 -35.51
N GLU A 148 10.42 -6.39 -34.58
CA GLU A 148 11.24 -6.22 -33.38
C GLU A 148 11.16 -7.46 -32.51
N ARG A 149 12.29 -7.77 -31.86
CA ARG A 149 12.43 -8.95 -31.01
C ARG A 149 11.45 -8.94 -29.84
N TYR A 150 11.30 -7.79 -29.17
CA TYR A 150 10.42 -7.67 -28.01
C TYR A 150 9.18 -6.81 -28.31
N LYS A 151 8.04 -7.30 -27.92
CA LYS A 151 6.75 -6.63 -28.06
C LYS A 151 6.10 -6.44 -26.70
N ILE A 152 5.87 -5.18 -26.32
CA ILE A 152 5.46 -4.79 -24.98
C ILE A 152 4.17 -3.98 -25.10
N ALA A 153 3.19 -4.22 -24.27
CA ALA A 153 2.04 -3.33 -24.13
C ALA A 153 2.04 -2.64 -22.76
N VAL A 154 1.68 -1.35 -22.76
CA VAL A 154 1.38 -0.59 -21.54
C VAL A 154 -0.06 -0.10 -21.63
N LEU A 155 -0.88 -0.48 -20.66
CA LEU A 155 -2.31 -0.22 -20.62
C LEU A 155 -2.76 -0.01 -19.19
N HIS A 156 -3.80 0.78 -19.00
CA HIS A 156 -4.56 0.76 -17.76
C HIS A 156 -5.73 -0.19 -17.94
N GLY A 157 -5.92 -1.19 -17.06
CA GLY A 157 -6.96 -2.17 -17.28
C GLY A 157 -7.10 -3.23 -16.18
N ASP A 158 -8.28 -3.86 -16.16
CA ASP A 158 -8.69 -4.80 -15.12
C ASP A 158 -8.46 -6.26 -15.54
N PRO A 159 -7.45 -6.95 -14.97
CA PRO A 159 -7.21 -8.37 -15.22
C PRO A 159 -8.08 -9.30 -14.35
N MET A 160 -8.87 -8.75 -13.41
CA MET A 160 -9.59 -9.53 -12.41
C MET A 160 -11.05 -9.75 -12.76
N ARG A 161 -11.68 -8.83 -13.50
CA ARG A 161 -13.14 -8.85 -13.78
C ARG A 161 -13.42 -8.78 -15.27
N LEU A 162 -14.00 -9.85 -15.82
CA LEU A 162 -14.35 -9.96 -17.26
C LEU A 162 -15.35 -8.91 -17.75
N ARG A 163 -16.19 -8.38 -16.88
CA ARG A 163 -17.21 -7.36 -17.19
C ARG A 163 -16.91 -6.03 -16.52
N SER A 164 -15.64 -5.73 -16.33
CA SER A 164 -15.21 -4.44 -15.82
C SER A 164 -15.46 -3.34 -16.87
N PRO A 165 -15.89 -2.13 -16.46
CA PRO A 165 -15.90 -0.97 -17.35
C PRO A 165 -14.48 -0.41 -17.61
N TYR A 166 -13.45 -0.94 -16.94
CA TYR A 166 -12.07 -0.45 -16.97
C TYR A 166 -11.18 -1.36 -17.80
N CYS A 167 -11.39 -1.40 -19.13
CA CYS A 167 -10.58 -2.17 -20.08
C CYS A 167 -10.25 -3.60 -19.58
N PRO A 168 -11.22 -4.50 -19.48
CA PRO A 168 -10.96 -5.87 -19.02
C PRO A 168 -9.96 -6.59 -19.92
N VAL A 169 -8.94 -7.21 -19.30
CA VAL A 169 -7.87 -7.95 -19.99
C VAL A 169 -7.87 -9.41 -19.55
N THR A 170 -8.10 -10.31 -20.50
CA THR A 170 -8.21 -11.75 -20.24
C THR A 170 -6.91 -12.50 -20.54
N THR A 171 -6.73 -13.65 -19.90
CA THR A 171 -5.60 -14.56 -20.18
C THR A 171 -5.59 -15.01 -21.65
N ALA A 172 -6.76 -15.21 -22.28
CA ALA A 172 -6.86 -15.60 -23.70
C ALA A 172 -6.36 -14.46 -24.61
N GLN A 173 -6.76 -13.22 -24.36
CA GLN A 173 -6.31 -12.07 -25.11
C GLN A 173 -4.79 -11.90 -25.02
N VAL A 174 -4.21 -12.00 -23.82
CA VAL A 174 -2.76 -11.91 -23.62
C VAL A 174 -2.03 -13.06 -24.34
N ARG A 175 -2.52 -14.30 -24.22
CA ARG A 175 -1.95 -15.48 -24.89
C ARG A 175 -1.86 -15.31 -26.40
N ASP A 176 -2.93 -14.74 -26.98
CA ASP A 176 -3.10 -14.69 -28.44
C ASP A 176 -2.56 -13.37 -29.04
N SER A 177 -2.15 -12.41 -28.22
CA SER A 177 -1.70 -11.08 -28.66
C SER A 177 -0.35 -11.07 -29.38
N GLY A 178 0.53 -12.03 -29.11
CA GLY A 178 1.92 -12.01 -29.58
C GLY A 178 2.85 -11.06 -28.82
N LEU A 179 2.40 -10.55 -27.65
CA LEU A 179 3.22 -9.73 -26.77
C LEU A 179 4.11 -10.59 -25.86
N ASP A 180 5.28 -10.10 -25.52
CA ASP A 180 6.15 -10.70 -24.50
C ASP A 180 5.78 -10.23 -23.08
N TYR A 181 5.42 -8.95 -22.96
CA TYR A 181 5.04 -8.33 -21.70
C TYR A 181 3.82 -7.42 -21.84
N VAL A 182 2.88 -7.53 -20.90
CA VAL A 182 1.74 -6.63 -20.76
C VAL A 182 1.82 -5.94 -19.41
N ALA A 183 2.12 -4.66 -19.40
CA ALA A 183 2.14 -3.81 -18.23
C ALA A 183 0.74 -3.24 -17.98
N LEU A 184 0.13 -3.60 -16.84
CA LEU A 184 -1.17 -3.09 -16.42
C LEU A 184 -1.07 -2.22 -15.17
N GLY A 185 -2.00 -1.28 -15.02
CA GLY A 185 -2.36 -0.59 -13.79
C GLY A 185 -3.81 -0.89 -13.41
N HIS A 186 -4.43 -0.06 -12.57
CA HIS A 186 -5.80 -0.13 -12.07
C HIS A 186 -5.97 -0.93 -10.77
N ILE A 187 -5.27 -2.00 -10.57
CA ILE A 187 -5.39 -2.83 -9.36
C ILE A 187 -4.28 -2.46 -8.38
N HIS A 188 -4.62 -1.84 -7.27
CA HIS A 188 -3.65 -1.32 -6.28
C HIS A 188 -2.86 -2.38 -5.52
N LYS A 189 -3.28 -3.65 -5.57
CA LYS A 189 -2.52 -4.79 -5.05
C LYS A 189 -1.73 -5.43 -6.18
N CYS A 190 -0.42 -5.61 -6.01
CA CYS A 190 0.44 -6.20 -7.03
C CYS A 190 0.04 -7.63 -7.39
N GLY A 191 0.24 -7.99 -8.65
CA GLY A 191 -0.04 -9.33 -9.15
C GLY A 191 0.45 -9.55 -10.57
N SER A 192 0.39 -10.79 -11.01
CA SER A 192 0.76 -11.19 -12.37
C SER A 192 0.15 -12.53 -12.76
N PHE A 193 0.08 -12.78 -14.05
CA PHE A 193 -0.18 -14.12 -14.60
C PHE A 193 0.63 -14.35 -15.87
N ARG A 194 0.85 -15.63 -16.20
CA ARG A 194 1.45 -16.03 -17.48
C ARG A 194 0.41 -16.61 -18.42
N ALA A 195 0.53 -16.24 -19.67
CA ALA A 195 -0.28 -16.77 -20.76
C ALA A 195 0.65 -17.22 -21.90
N LYS A 196 1.00 -18.51 -21.93
CA LYS A 196 1.99 -19.08 -22.85
C LYS A 196 3.39 -18.45 -22.59
N ASN A 197 3.92 -17.69 -23.54
CA ASN A 197 5.23 -17.01 -23.41
C ASN A 197 5.09 -15.60 -22.84
N SER A 198 3.91 -15.03 -22.81
CA SER A 198 3.63 -13.68 -22.34
C SER A 198 3.54 -13.62 -20.83
N LEU A 199 4.05 -12.55 -20.22
CA LEU A 199 3.83 -12.17 -18.84
C LEU A 199 2.95 -10.92 -18.80
N CYS A 200 1.83 -11.02 -18.09
CA CYS A 200 0.98 -9.87 -17.75
C CYS A 200 1.14 -9.57 -16.27
N ALA A 201 1.44 -8.31 -15.93
CA ALA A 201 1.67 -7.94 -14.54
C ALA A 201 1.18 -6.52 -14.24
N TRP A 202 0.84 -6.29 -12.96
CA TRP A 202 0.45 -4.99 -12.41
C TRP A 202 1.13 -4.80 -11.05
N PRO A 203 1.91 -3.73 -10.86
CA PRO A 203 2.74 -3.53 -9.67
C PRO A 203 1.92 -3.10 -8.45
N GLY A 204 0.70 -2.63 -8.65
CA GLY A 204 -0.09 -1.93 -7.65
C GLY A 204 0.35 -0.47 -7.47
N THR A 205 -0.18 0.18 -6.46
CA THR A 205 0.24 1.53 -6.10
C THR A 205 1.62 1.53 -5.43
N PRO A 206 2.48 2.51 -5.69
CA PRO A 206 3.80 2.64 -5.05
C PRO A 206 3.74 3.15 -3.60
N MET A 207 2.58 3.66 -3.16
CA MET A 207 2.30 4.08 -1.79
C MET A 207 0.81 3.88 -1.51
N GLY A 208 0.46 3.24 -0.40
CA GLY A 208 -0.91 3.00 0.00
C GLY A 208 -1.70 4.27 0.27
N HIS A 209 -3.04 4.16 0.17
CA HIS A 209 -4.00 5.22 0.48
C HIS A 209 -4.49 5.14 1.93
N GLY A 210 -4.42 3.95 2.53
CA GLY A 210 -4.92 3.68 3.86
C GLY A 210 -4.77 2.22 4.30
N PHE A 211 -5.47 1.88 5.37
CA PHE A 211 -5.42 0.55 5.99
C PHE A 211 -6.05 -0.57 5.14
N ASP A 212 -6.82 -0.24 4.13
CA ASP A 212 -7.33 -1.16 3.10
C ASP A 212 -6.26 -1.58 2.07
N GLU A 213 -5.14 -0.86 2.05
CA GLU A 213 -3.98 -1.15 1.21
C GLU A 213 -2.73 -1.44 2.05
N PRO A 214 -2.74 -2.49 2.88
CA PRO A 214 -1.70 -2.74 3.86
C PRO A 214 -0.36 -3.14 3.27
N ARG A 215 0.69 -3.05 4.11
CA ARG A 215 2.04 -3.56 3.88
C ARG A 215 2.84 -2.82 2.80
N GLU A 216 3.86 -3.51 2.28
CA GLU A 216 4.80 -2.96 1.31
C GLU A 216 4.15 -2.64 -0.03
N LYS A 217 4.51 -1.49 -0.56
CA LYS A 217 4.13 -0.99 -1.87
C LYS A 217 5.39 -0.76 -2.71
N GLY A 218 5.26 -0.81 -4.03
CA GLY A 218 6.45 -0.71 -4.86
C GLY A 218 6.18 -0.80 -6.36
N VAL A 219 7.17 -1.31 -7.07
CA VAL A 219 7.19 -1.40 -8.53
C VAL A 219 7.67 -2.79 -8.97
N TYR A 220 7.52 -3.09 -10.25
CA TYR A 220 8.22 -4.23 -10.86
C TYR A 220 9.48 -3.78 -11.63
N ILE A 221 10.57 -4.52 -11.44
CA ILE A 221 11.67 -4.58 -12.39
C ILE A 221 11.46 -5.82 -13.24
N VAL A 222 11.36 -5.61 -14.54
CA VAL A 222 11.05 -6.64 -15.53
C VAL A 222 12.26 -6.86 -16.42
N GLU A 223 12.60 -8.12 -16.67
CA GLU A 223 13.70 -8.48 -17.56
C GLU A 223 13.15 -9.32 -18.72
N LEU A 224 13.33 -8.80 -19.94
CA LEU A 224 13.03 -9.47 -21.18
C LEU A 224 14.30 -10.11 -21.72
N GLY A 225 14.38 -11.43 -21.67
CA GLY A 225 15.49 -12.24 -22.15
C GLY A 225 14.99 -13.43 -22.98
N GLU A 226 15.48 -14.62 -22.71
CA GLU A 226 14.91 -15.87 -23.25
C GLU A 226 13.50 -16.11 -22.71
N ARG A 227 13.28 -15.70 -21.47
CA ARG A 227 11.96 -15.64 -20.83
C ARG A 227 11.79 -14.28 -20.15
N CYS A 228 10.58 -13.75 -20.24
CA CYS A 228 10.22 -12.57 -19.47
C CYS A 228 10.09 -12.92 -17.99
N SER A 229 10.71 -12.14 -17.10
CA SER A 229 10.57 -12.26 -15.65
C SER A 229 10.28 -10.90 -15.01
N SER A 230 9.69 -10.89 -13.83
CA SER A 230 9.47 -9.68 -13.04
C SER A 230 9.86 -9.92 -11.59
N ARG A 231 10.42 -8.89 -10.96
CA ARG A 231 10.80 -8.86 -9.55
C ARG A 231 10.13 -7.64 -8.90
N PHE A 232 9.37 -7.85 -7.83
CA PHE A 232 8.83 -6.75 -7.05
C PHE A 232 9.96 -6.07 -6.27
N VAL A 233 9.96 -4.74 -6.28
CA VAL A 233 10.89 -3.91 -5.51
C VAL A 233 10.06 -2.96 -4.67
N ALA A 234 10.11 -3.17 -3.35
CA ALA A 234 9.46 -2.28 -2.40
C ALA A 234 10.08 -0.89 -2.46
N LEU A 235 9.24 0.13 -2.46
CA LEU A 235 9.67 1.51 -2.29
C LEU A 235 9.65 1.87 -0.79
N ASP A 236 10.55 2.77 -0.42
CA ASP A 236 10.57 3.35 0.90
C ASP A 236 9.49 4.44 1.02
N THR A 237 8.26 4.00 1.28
CA THR A 237 7.07 4.83 1.45
C THR A 237 6.34 4.40 2.73
N PRO A 238 5.54 5.28 3.36
CA PRO A 238 4.75 4.93 4.53
C PRO A 238 3.89 3.69 4.29
N ARG A 239 3.90 2.77 5.26
CA ARG A 239 3.14 1.53 5.23
C ARG A 239 1.98 1.60 6.20
N PHE A 240 0.94 0.84 5.90
CA PHE A 240 -0.24 0.72 6.76
C PHE A 240 -0.31 -0.69 7.33
N TYR A 241 -0.44 -0.78 8.66
CA TYR A 241 -0.55 -2.02 9.39
C TYR A 241 -1.86 -2.03 10.18
N ASP A 242 -2.79 -2.89 9.79
CA ASP A 242 -4.03 -3.15 10.51
C ASP A 242 -3.89 -4.51 11.19
N LEU A 243 -3.75 -4.52 12.51
CA LEU A 243 -3.39 -5.70 13.30
C LEU A 243 -4.42 -5.92 14.39
N GLU A 244 -4.90 -7.15 14.49
CA GLU A 244 -5.64 -7.62 15.65
C GLU A 244 -4.67 -8.33 16.60
N VAL A 245 -4.66 -7.90 17.87
CA VAL A 245 -3.71 -8.39 18.89
C VAL A 245 -4.49 -8.88 20.10
N ASN A 246 -4.42 -10.18 20.35
CA ASN A 246 -4.95 -10.77 21.58
C ASN A 246 -3.91 -10.64 22.68
N THR A 247 -4.17 -9.75 23.65
CA THR A 247 -3.24 -9.42 24.74
C THR A 247 -3.04 -10.55 25.76
N ASP A 248 -3.84 -11.61 25.71
CA ASP A 248 -3.63 -12.80 26.56
C ASP A 248 -2.49 -13.69 26.05
N HIS A 249 -2.11 -13.54 24.76
CA HIS A 249 -1.16 -14.43 24.10
C HIS A 249 -0.06 -13.70 23.30
N GLN A 250 -0.20 -12.39 23.07
CA GLN A 250 0.70 -11.62 22.21
C GLN A 250 1.21 -10.38 22.93
N ASP A 251 2.49 -10.08 22.70
CA ASP A 251 3.15 -8.91 23.26
C ASP A 251 3.29 -7.81 22.17
N LEU A 252 2.72 -6.65 22.44
CA LEU A 252 2.78 -5.49 21.57
C LEU A 252 4.22 -5.01 21.32
N GLU A 253 5.14 -5.19 22.27
CA GLU A 253 6.54 -4.79 22.12
C GLU A 253 7.27 -5.59 21.03
N GLN A 254 6.82 -6.83 20.79
CA GLN A 254 7.38 -7.66 19.73
C GLN A 254 6.78 -7.37 18.34
N LEU A 255 5.61 -6.73 18.31
CA LEU A 255 4.87 -6.46 17.07
C LEU A 255 5.11 -5.04 16.55
N LEU A 256 5.32 -4.08 17.45
CA LEU A 256 5.52 -2.69 17.10
C LEU A 256 7.01 -2.34 17.06
N PRO A 257 7.44 -1.49 16.12
CA PRO A 257 8.84 -1.10 16.04
C PRO A 257 9.25 -0.18 17.21
N ALA A 258 10.49 -0.32 17.66
CA ALA A 258 11.05 0.54 18.71
C ALA A 258 11.29 1.99 18.24
N VAL A 259 11.37 2.23 16.93
CA VAL A 259 11.63 3.53 16.32
C VAL A 259 10.59 3.82 15.25
N ASP A 260 10.03 5.02 15.31
CA ASP A 260 9.08 5.52 14.30
C ASP A 260 9.75 5.66 12.93
N ARG A 261 9.16 5.01 11.93
CA ARG A 261 9.56 5.10 10.51
C ARG A 261 8.59 5.90 9.66
N GLY A 262 7.57 6.51 10.30
CA GLY A 262 6.50 7.19 9.61
C GLY A 262 5.41 6.26 9.06
N ASP A 263 5.42 5.00 9.49
CA ASP A 263 4.38 4.03 9.17
C ASP A 263 3.12 4.26 10.02
N PHE A 264 1.98 3.78 9.54
CA PHE A 264 0.67 3.90 10.20
C PHE A 264 0.26 2.57 10.80
N TYR A 265 -0.15 2.58 12.06
CA TYR A 265 -0.57 1.39 12.80
C TYR A 265 -1.97 1.59 13.34
N ARG A 266 -2.87 0.66 13.02
CA ARG A 266 -4.15 0.45 13.69
C ARG A 266 -4.09 -0.87 14.43
N ILE A 267 -4.23 -0.81 15.75
CA ILE A 267 -4.14 -1.99 16.60
C ILE A 267 -5.50 -2.22 17.28
N THR A 268 -6.18 -3.27 16.86
CA THR A 268 -7.39 -3.74 17.53
C THR A 268 -6.98 -4.70 18.63
N LEU A 269 -7.15 -4.26 19.89
CA LEU A 269 -6.85 -5.06 21.06
C LEU A 269 -8.04 -5.96 21.41
N THR A 270 -7.78 -7.25 21.63
CA THR A 270 -8.73 -8.25 22.12
C THR A 270 -8.14 -8.99 23.31
N GLY A 271 -8.93 -9.84 23.97
CA GLY A 271 -8.52 -10.57 25.15
C GLY A 271 -9.06 -9.99 26.46
N SER A 272 -8.48 -10.40 27.59
CA SER A 272 -8.96 -10.05 28.92
C SER A 272 -7.87 -9.52 29.88
N THR A 273 -6.62 -9.47 29.39
CA THR A 273 -5.44 -9.07 30.17
C THR A 273 -4.71 -7.89 29.54
N GLY A 274 -3.67 -7.41 30.20
CA GLY A 274 -2.75 -6.38 29.72
C GLY A 274 -2.97 -5.00 30.33
N ALA A 275 -2.07 -4.10 30.02
CA ALA A 275 -2.06 -2.73 30.54
C ALA A 275 -3.28 -1.92 30.03
N ARG A 276 -3.71 -0.93 30.79
CA ARG A 276 -4.77 0.00 30.40
C ARG A 276 -4.37 0.77 29.15
N LEU A 277 -5.38 1.21 28.40
CA LEU A 277 -5.20 1.90 27.14
C LEU A 277 -4.32 3.16 27.26
N GLU A 278 -4.49 3.92 28.35
CA GLU A 278 -3.69 5.14 28.62
C GLU A 278 -2.22 4.80 28.83
N VAL A 279 -1.93 3.70 29.52
CA VAL A 279 -0.56 3.21 29.72
C VAL A 279 0.07 2.78 28.39
N LEU A 280 -0.69 2.07 27.56
CA LEU A 280 -0.24 1.67 26.22
C LEU A 280 0.03 2.88 25.34
N LYS A 281 -0.88 3.85 25.30
CA LYS A 281 -0.70 5.10 24.54
C LYS A 281 0.54 5.88 25.00
N ALA A 282 0.77 5.95 26.31
CA ALA A 282 1.97 6.61 26.86
C ALA A 282 3.24 5.84 26.49
N LYS A 283 3.24 4.52 26.60
CA LYS A 283 4.38 3.66 26.26
C LYS A 283 4.80 3.77 24.80
N PHE A 284 3.83 3.79 23.87
CA PHE A 284 4.08 3.86 22.45
C PHE A 284 3.94 5.27 21.85
N SER A 285 3.98 6.31 22.69
CA SER A 285 3.84 7.72 22.27
C SER A 285 4.92 8.17 21.27
N GLY A 286 6.01 7.42 21.12
CA GLY A 286 7.05 7.65 20.13
C GLY A 286 6.61 7.30 18.69
N LEU A 287 5.55 6.52 18.50
CA LEU A 287 4.99 6.18 17.18
C LEU A 287 3.90 7.20 16.82
N ARG A 288 4.20 8.10 15.90
CA ARG A 288 3.34 9.26 15.55
C ARG A 288 1.98 8.91 14.99
N HIS A 289 1.88 7.77 14.31
CA HIS A 289 0.68 7.36 13.57
C HIS A 289 0.15 6.01 14.09
N LEU A 290 -0.01 5.92 15.42
CA LEU A 290 -0.54 4.74 16.09
C LEU A 290 -1.93 5.04 16.67
N GLU A 291 -2.92 4.24 16.29
CA GLU A 291 -4.24 4.24 16.89
C GLU A 291 -4.55 2.88 17.53
N PHE A 292 -5.24 2.91 18.68
CA PHE A 292 -5.74 1.71 19.35
C PHE A 292 -7.25 1.69 19.30
N VAL A 293 -7.81 0.54 18.93
CA VAL A 293 -9.22 0.18 19.08
C VAL A 293 -9.28 -0.87 20.18
N ASP A 294 -9.80 -0.52 21.36
CA ASP A 294 -9.80 -1.40 22.53
C ASP A 294 -11.11 -2.16 22.64
N ASN A 295 -11.09 -3.42 22.23
CA ASN A 295 -12.20 -4.36 22.31
C ASN A 295 -11.96 -5.43 23.40
N ARG A 296 -11.04 -5.17 24.35
CA ARG A 296 -10.74 -6.11 25.43
C ARG A 296 -11.82 -6.05 26.49
N GLU A 297 -12.12 -7.21 27.06
CA GLU A 297 -12.92 -7.35 28.28
C GLU A 297 -11.99 -7.43 29.50
N LEU A 298 -11.30 -6.33 29.79
CA LEU A 298 -10.35 -6.28 30.91
C LEU A 298 -11.07 -6.61 32.23
N LYS A 299 -10.48 -7.54 32.98
CA LYS A 299 -10.89 -7.75 34.36
C LYS A 299 -10.60 -6.48 35.15
N PRO A 300 -11.53 -6.01 35.99
CA PRO A 300 -11.26 -4.89 36.86
C PRO A 300 -10.04 -5.19 37.73
N ASP A 301 -9.08 -4.29 37.79
CA ASP A 301 -7.95 -4.43 38.68
C ASP A 301 -8.44 -4.28 40.15
N PRO A 302 -8.35 -5.33 40.98
CA PRO A 302 -8.79 -5.24 42.35
C PRO A 302 -8.03 -4.19 43.15
N TRP A 303 -6.81 -3.87 42.76
CA TRP A 303 -5.93 -2.93 43.46
C TRP A 303 -6.25 -1.45 43.20
N GLU A 304 -7.12 -1.12 42.24
CA GLU A 304 -7.56 0.26 42.02
C GLU A 304 -8.20 0.89 43.25
N ARG A 305 -8.97 0.09 43.99
CA ARG A 305 -9.69 0.58 45.16
C ARG A 305 -8.82 0.79 46.39
N VAL A 306 -7.56 0.42 46.34
CA VAL A 306 -6.61 0.59 47.47
C VAL A 306 -6.50 2.04 47.94
N GLY A 307 -6.68 3.00 47.02
CA GLY A 307 -6.67 4.46 47.32
C GLY A 307 -7.97 4.99 47.90
N ASP A 308 -9.08 4.23 47.85
CA ASP A 308 -10.40 4.69 48.25
C ASP A 308 -10.54 4.75 49.80
N ASP A 309 -11.14 5.81 50.30
CA ASP A 309 -11.48 5.95 51.72
C ASP A 309 -12.85 5.30 52.02
N THR A 310 -12.94 4.00 51.73
CA THR A 310 -14.12 3.15 51.87
C THR A 310 -13.76 1.83 52.58
N LEU A 311 -14.78 1.07 53.03
CA LEU A 311 -14.59 -0.27 53.59
C LEU A 311 -13.93 -1.20 52.55
N GLU A 312 -14.32 -1.08 51.29
CA GLU A 312 -13.72 -1.83 50.17
C GLU A 312 -12.26 -1.47 49.98
N GLY A 313 -11.92 -0.18 49.98
CA GLY A 313 -10.53 0.27 49.89
C GLY A 313 -9.67 -0.24 51.04
N ALA A 314 -10.22 -0.25 52.26
CA ALA A 314 -9.53 -0.81 53.43
C ALA A 314 -9.32 -2.33 53.27
N TYR A 315 -10.29 -3.05 52.75
CA TYR A 315 -10.16 -4.48 52.45
C TYR A 315 -9.08 -4.79 51.43
N PHE A 316 -9.06 -4.08 50.32
CA PHE A 316 -8.01 -4.26 49.27
C PHE A 316 -6.63 -3.84 49.77
N ARG A 317 -6.51 -2.80 50.59
CA ARG A 317 -5.24 -2.45 51.27
C ARG A 317 -4.74 -3.59 52.15
N LEU A 318 -5.63 -4.24 52.90
CA LEU A 318 -5.28 -5.39 53.75
C LEU A 318 -4.79 -6.57 52.90
N LEU A 319 -5.49 -6.90 51.81
CA LEU A 319 -5.06 -7.97 50.92
C LEU A 319 -3.72 -7.66 50.27
N GLN A 320 -3.53 -6.43 49.78
CA GLN A 320 -2.28 -6.00 49.17
C GLN A 320 -1.09 -6.08 50.13
N SER A 321 -1.31 -5.70 51.39
CA SER A 321 -0.26 -5.82 52.42
C SER A 321 0.21 -7.25 52.66
N LYS A 322 -0.61 -8.26 52.35
CA LYS A 322 -0.25 -9.67 52.48
C LYS A 322 0.61 -10.19 51.31
N LEU A 323 0.76 -9.43 50.23
CA LEU A 323 1.67 -9.78 49.13
C LEU A 323 3.14 -9.64 49.51
N SER A 324 3.44 -8.88 50.57
CA SER A 324 4.83 -8.67 51.01
C SER A 324 5.37 -9.89 51.75
N GLY A 325 6.45 -10.50 51.25
CA GLY A 325 7.14 -11.60 51.92
C GLY A 325 6.56 -13.01 51.72
N VAL A 326 5.66 -13.18 50.73
CA VAL A 326 5.09 -14.47 50.37
C VAL A 326 5.77 -15.09 49.14
N ASN A 327 5.67 -16.40 48.96
CA ASN A 327 6.15 -17.06 47.75
C ASN A 327 5.13 -16.96 46.62
N ASP A 328 5.53 -17.35 45.40
CA ASP A 328 4.73 -17.20 44.19
C ASP A 328 3.36 -17.85 44.27
N ALA A 329 3.27 -19.08 44.82
CA ALA A 329 2.00 -19.79 45.00
C ALA A 329 1.05 -19.06 45.96
N GLN A 330 1.57 -18.47 47.02
CA GLN A 330 0.78 -17.68 47.99
C GLN A 330 0.35 -16.34 47.34
N SER A 331 1.22 -15.72 46.51
CA SER A 331 0.90 -14.51 45.77
C SER A 331 -0.27 -14.75 44.81
N GLU A 332 -0.27 -15.87 44.08
CA GLU A 332 -1.36 -16.27 43.18
C GLU A 332 -2.69 -16.43 43.90
N VAL A 333 -2.67 -17.04 45.10
CA VAL A 333 -3.89 -17.20 45.91
C VAL A 333 -4.43 -15.85 46.39
N ILE A 334 -3.55 -14.92 46.79
CA ILE A 334 -3.96 -13.57 47.22
C ILE A 334 -4.53 -12.79 46.02
N GLN A 335 -3.91 -12.89 44.86
CA GLN A 335 -4.39 -12.25 43.65
C GLN A 335 -5.77 -12.81 43.27
N LEU A 336 -5.92 -14.12 43.26
CA LEU A 336 -7.21 -14.76 42.97
C LEU A 336 -8.30 -14.31 43.96
N ALA A 337 -7.98 -14.24 45.26
CA ALA A 337 -8.91 -13.75 46.29
C ALA A 337 -9.31 -12.28 46.02
N ALA A 338 -8.37 -11.43 45.59
CA ALA A 338 -8.65 -10.05 45.26
C ALA A 338 -9.54 -9.93 44.02
N ASP A 339 -9.26 -10.71 42.97
CA ASP A 339 -10.04 -10.75 41.74
C ASP A 339 -11.48 -11.20 41.96
N LEU A 340 -11.66 -12.31 42.73
CA LEU A 340 -12.96 -12.81 43.07
C LEU A 340 -13.76 -11.82 43.92
N SER A 341 -13.12 -11.22 44.93
CA SER A 341 -13.75 -10.21 45.79
C SER A 341 -14.19 -8.99 44.97
N ARG A 342 -13.37 -8.54 44.03
CA ARG A 342 -13.71 -7.44 43.15
C ARG A 342 -14.92 -7.78 42.28
N ALA A 343 -14.93 -8.96 41.65
CA ALA A 343 -16.05 -9.41 40.84
C ALA A 343 -17.38 -9.47 41.62
N ILE A 344 -17.34 -9.99 42.84
CA ILE A 344 -18.52 -10.05 43.74
C ILE A 344 -19.00 -8.66 44.12
N LEU A 345 -18.10 -7.74 44.49
CA LEU A 345 -18.44 -6.37 44.85
C LEU A 345 -19.01 -5.56 43.66
N ASP A 346 -18.59 -5.88 42.44
CA ASP A 346 -19.13 -5.31 41.20
C ASP A 346 -20.43 -6.02 40.73
N GLY A 347 -21.00 -6.95 41.53
CA GLY A 347 -22.26 -7.66 41.24
C GLY A 347 -22.18 -8.72 40.15
N LYS A 348 -20.99 -9.20 39.83
CA LYS A 348 -20.77 -10.24 38.81
C LYS A 348 -20.95 -11.63 39.43
N GLU A 349 -21.56 -12.55 38.69
CA GLU A 349 -21.56 -13.98 39.06
C GLU A 349 -20.14 -14.54 38.93
N VAL A 350 -19.71 -15.25 39.98
CA VAL A 350 -18.40 -15.90 40.03
C VAL A 350 -18.60 -17.40 39.97
N ALA A 351 -18.15 -18.05 38.92
CA ALA A 351 -18.05 -19.52 38.90
C ALA A 351 -16.76 -19.91 39.63
N LEU A 352 -16.92 -20.74 40.67
CA LEU A 352 -15.82 -21.33 41.43
C LEU A 352 -15.21 -22.53 40.71
#